data_dee6919804709294f03ec316f5881baa
#
_entry.id   dee6919804709294f03ec316f5881baa
#
_cell.length_a   1.000
_cell.length_b   1.000
_cell.length_c   1.000
_cell.angle_alpha   90.00
_cell.angle_beta   90.00
_cell.angle_gamma   90.00
#
_symmetry.space_group_name_H-M   'P 1'
#
loop_
_entity.id
_entity.type
_entity.pdbx_description
1 polymer ?
#
loop_
_entity_poly.entity_id
_entity_poly.type
_entity_poly.pdbx_seq_one_letter_code
_entity_poly.pdbx_strand_id
1 'polypeptide(L)'
;MTAKRLYLFDTTLRDGAQTQGVDFSVADKIIIAEELDRLGIDYVEGGWPGANPTDDAFFAEPPKLIRAQLTAFGMTRRPGRSAANDPGLRAVIDSDVTTVCLVGKASAFHVEQVLNIDRQENLAMIRDS
;
A
#
# COMPACT_ATOMS: atom_id res chain seq x y z
N MET A 1 11.61 33.55 -1.72
CA MET A 1 10.73 32.41 -2.08
C MET A 1 11.02 31.27 -1.14
N THR A 2 10.06 30.83 -0.38
CA THR A 2 10.20 29.60 0.39
C THR A 2 10.15 28.42 -0.60
N ALA A 3 11.24 27.65 -0.68
CA ALA A 3 11.26 26.43 -1.49
C ALA A 3 10.16 25.47 -0.99
N LYS A 4 9.32 24.99 -1.89
CA LYS A 4 8.36 23.92 -1.57
C LYS A 4 9.14 22.66 -1.25
N ARG A 5 8.88 22.05 -0.09
CA ARG A 5 9.42 20.73 0.25
C ARG A 5 8.83 19.69 -0.71
N LEU A 6 9.68 18.86 -1.27
CA LEU A 6 9.28 17.65 -1.98
C LEU A 6 9.30 16.48 -1.01
N TYR A 7 8.35 15.58 -1.18
CA TYR A 7 8.29 14.33 -0.44
C TYR A 7 8.55 13.17 -1.40
N LEU A 8 9.43 12.26 -1.01
CA LEU A 8 9.79 11.08 -1.78
C LEU A 8 9.01 9.86 -1.26
N PHE A 9 8.31 9.19 -2.16
CA PHE A 9 7.54 8.00 -1.89
C PHE A 9 8.16 6.83 -2.67
N ASP A 10 8.71 5.85 -1.96
CA ASP A 10 9.34 4.67 -2.54
C ASP A 10 8.40 3.47 -2.51
N THR A 11 8.30 2.74 -3.62
CA THR A 11 7.44 1.57 -3.79
C THR A 11 8.22 0.28 -4.08
N THR A 12 9.52 0.27 -3.83
CA THR A 12 10.39 -0.89 -4.11
C THR A 12 9.85 -2.16 -3.47
N LEU A 13 9.42 -2.08 -2.21
CA LEU A 13 9.00 -3.26 -1.43
C LEU A 13 7.58 -3.72 -1.75
N ARG A 14 6.78 -2.94 -2.47
CA ARG A 14 5.44 -3.33 -2.91
C ARG A 14 5.38 -3.51 -4.42
N ASP A 15 5.46 -2.44 -5.19
CA ASP A 15 5.37 -2.49 -6.65
C ASP A 15 6.64 -3.12 -7.26
N GLY A 16 7.80 -2.74 -6.76
CA GLY A 16 9.07 -3.32 -7.17
C GLY A 16 9.16 -4.83 -6.92
N ALA A 17 8.57 -5.33 -5.84
CA ALA A 17 8.50 -6.76 -5.52
C ALA A 17 7.62 -7.57 -6.50
N GLN A 18 6.76 -6.91 -7.29
CA GLN A 18 5.95 -7.55 -8.33
C GLN A 18 6.70 -7.73 -9.66
N THR A 19 7.94 -7.26 -9.73
CA THR A 19 8.77 -7.40 -10.93
C THR A 19 9.18 -8.86 -11.11
N GLN A 20 9.10 -9.36 -12.34
CA GLN A 20 9.52 -10.73 -12.65
C GLN A 20 10.97 -10.99 -12.25
N GLY A 21 11.21 -12.07 -11.50
CA GLY A 21 12.53 -12.45 -11.01
C GLY A 21 12.98 -11.74 -9.74
N VAL A 22 12.11 -10.90 -9.15
CA VAL A 22 12.32 -10.30 -7.83
C VAL A 22 11.53 -11.09 -6.79
N ASP A 23 12.22 -11.56 -5.75
CA ASP A 23 11.59 -12.28 -4.62
C ASP A 23 12.31 -11.86 -3.33
N PHE A 24 11.70 -10.93 -2.60
CA PHE A 24 12.23 -10.45 -1.33
C PHE A 24 11.73 -11.33 -0.18
N SER A 25 12.65 -11.84 0.63
CA SER A 25 12.33 -12.38 1.93
C SER A 25 11.93 -11.25 2.90
N VAL A 26 11.33 -11.60 4.04
CA VAL A 26 11.03 -10.62 5.10
C VAL A 26 12.30 -9.90 5.56
N ALA A 27 13.42 -10.64 5.69
CA ALA A 27 14.71 -10.06 6.08
C ALA A 27 15.22 -9.06 5.04
N ASP A 28 15.11 -9.37 3.75
CA ASP A 28 15.47 -8.43 2.67
C ASP A 28 14.63 -7.16 2.74
N LYS A 29 13.33 -7.30 2.95
CA LYS A 29 12.42 -6.16 3.07
C LYS A 29 12.78 -5.25 4.24
N ILE A 30 13.15 -5.82 5.38
CA ILE A 30 13.59 -5.06 6.56
C ILE A 30 14.86 -4.27 6.24
N ILE A 31 15.88 -4.92 5.68
CA ILE A 31 17.14 -4.28 5.31
C ILE A 31 16.93 -3.15 4.31
N ILE A 32 16.14 -3.40 3.27
CA ILE A 32 15.84 -2.40 2.23
C ILE A 32 15.09 -1.21 2.84
N ALA A 33 14.09 -1.44 3.68
CA ALA A 33 13.35 -0.37 4.35
C ALA A 33 14.27 0.52 5.21
N GLU A 34 15.19 -0.07 5.96
CA GLU A 34 16.17 0.65 6.76
C GLU A 34 17.15 1.46 5.90
N GLU A 35 17.59 0.92 4.76
CA GLU A 35 18.46 1.66 3.83
C GLU A 35 17.72 2.82 3.16
N LEU A 36 16.46 2.66 2.79
CA LEU A 36 15.63 3.74 2.27
C LEU A 36 15.43 4.85 3.33
N ASP A 37 15.24 4.48 4.59
CA ASP A 37 15.16 5.43 5.71
C ASP A 37 16.48 6.22 5.88
N ARG A 38 17.63 5.53 5.80
CA ARG A 38 18.97 6.18 5.84
C ARG A 38 19.20 7.11 4.66
N LEU A 39 18.72 6.73 3.47
CA LEU A 39 18.79 7.55 2.26
C LEU A 39 17.95 8.83 2.37
N GLY A 40 16.99 8.89 3.29
CA GLY A 40 16.14 10.06 3.51
C GLY A 40 14.84 10.05 2.72
N ILE A 41 14.36 8.87 2.33
CA ILE A 41 13.01 8.70 1.77
C ILE A 41 11.98 9.09 2.83
N ASP A 42 10.93 9.80 2.43
CA ASP A 42 9.87 10.24 3.36
C ASP A 42 8.84 9.14 3.63
N TYR A 43 8.48 8.36 2.60
CA TYR A 43 7.48 7.29 2.69
C TYR A 43 8.01 6.02 2.04
N VAL A 44 7.97 4.90 2.76
CA VAL A 44 8.34 3.57 2.27
C VAL A 44 7.10 2.70 2.23
N GLU A 45 6.62 2.36 1.05
CA GLU A 45 5.50 1.43 0.85
C GLU A 45 5.99 0.00 1.05
N GLY A 46 5.75 -0.54 2.24
CA GLY A 46 6.34 -1.79 2.69
C GLY A 46 5.74 -3.05 2.08
N GLY A 47 4.51 -2.98 1.58
CA GLY A 47 3.81 -4.14 1.03
C GLY A 47 2.30 -4.00 1.10
N TRP A 48 1.61 -5.09 0.82
CA TRP A 48 0.15 -5.18 0.84
C TRP A 48 -0.31 -6.19 1.90
N PRO A 49 -0.67 -5.73 3.12
CA PRO A 49 -1.20 -6.59 4.17
C PRO A 49 -2.42 -7.39 3.69
N GLY A 50 -2.46 -8.67 3.99
CA GLY A 50 -3.52 -9.58 3.58
C GLY A 50 -3.39 -10.13 2.16
N ALA A 51 -2.37 -9.72 1.38
CA ALA A 51 -2.20 -10.19 0.02
C ALA A 51 -1.32 -11.45 -0.08
N ASN A 52 -0.32 -11.56 0.76
CA ASN A 52 0.60 -12.70 0.77
C ASN A 52 1.29 -12.87 2.14
N PRO A 53 1.80 -14.08 2.45
CA PRO A 53 2.43 -14.37 3.75
C PRO A 53 3.68 -13.52 4.06
N THR A 54 4.46 -13.14 3.05
CA THR A 54 5.68 -12.33 3.25
C THR A 54 5.33 -10.93 3.73
N ASP A 55 4.34 -10.29 3.11
CA ASP A 55 3.86 -8.98 3.52
C ASP A 55 3.20 -9.03 4.91
N ASP A 56 2.40 -10.06 5.19
CA ASP A 56 1.80 -10.26 6.50
C ASP A 56 2.88 -10.39 7.60
N ALA A 57 3.91 -11.19 7.36
CA ALA A 57 5.02 -11.35 8.30
C ALA A 57 5.84 -10.06 8.46
N PHE A 58 6.06 -9.30 7.38
CA PHE A 58 6.74 -8.01 7.44
C PHE A 58 5.99 -6.99 8.31
N PHE A 59 4.67 -6.90 8.16
CA PHE A 59 3.86 -5.97 8.97
C PHE A 59 3.58 -6.47 10.39
N ALA A 60 3.73 -7.78 10.66
CA ALA A 60 3.64 -8.30 12.03
C ALA A 60 4.80 -7.83 12.92
N GLU A 61 5.99 -7.69 12.35
CA GLU A 61 7.19 -7.21 13.05
C GLU A 61 7.95 -6.19 12.18
N PRO A 62 7.38 -4.99 11.96
CA PRO A 62 7.96 -4.02 11.06
C PRO A 62 9.25 -3.41 11.62
N PRO A 63 10.20 -2.98 10.76
CA PRO A 63 11.39 -2.28 11.19
C PRO A 63 11.04 -0.91 11.82
N LYS A 64 11.86 -0.48 12.77
CA LYS A 64 11.77 0.89 13.29
C LYS A 64 12.50 1.84 12.36
N LEU A 65 11.74 2.61 11.59
CA LEU A 65 12.26 3.68 10.77
C LEU A 65 12.37 4.97 11.58
N ILE A 66 13.43 5.74 11.37
CA ILE A 66 13.73 6.96 12.15
C ILE A 66 13.10 8.19 11.47
N ARG A 67 13.09 8.22 10.15
CA ARG A 67 12.67 9.36 9.32
C ARG A 67 11.47 9.04 8.43
N ALA A 68 11.53 7.88 7.75
CA ALA A 68 10.50 7.46 6.84
C ALA A 68 9.23 7.03 7.56
N GLN A 69 8.09 7.32 6.93
CA GLN A 69 6.80 6.74 7.33
C GLN A 69 6.62 5.40 6.62
N LEU A 70 6.54 4.30 7.39
CA LEU A 70 6.16 3.02 6.82
C LEU A 70 4.70 3.09 6.37
N THR A 71 4.45 2.70 5.13
CA THR A 71 3.15 2.80 4.48
C THR A 71 2.64 1.42 4.09
N ALA A 72 1.40 1.10 4.44
CA ALA A 72 0.71 -0.07 3.94
C ALA A 72 -0.07 0.27 2.67
N PHE A 73 0.02 -0.60 1.66
CA PHE A 73 -0.76 -0.51 0.45
C PHE A 73 -2.08 -1.25 0.59
N GLY A 74 -3.13 -0.74 -0.04
CA GLY A 74 -4.41 -1.43 -0.17
C GLY A 74 -5.20 -0.96 -1.38
N MET A 75 -6.28 -1.69 -1.66
CA MET A 75 -7.30 -1.28 -2.62
C MET A 75 -8.48 -0.68 -1.87
N THR A 76 -9.30 0.10 -2.58
CA THR A 76 -10.63 0.47 -2.07
C THR A 76 -11.48 -0.76 -1.76
N ARG A 77 -12.53 -0.60 -0.97
CA ARG A 77 -13.47 -1.69 -0.67
C ARG A 77 -13.91 -2.43 -1.95
N ARG A 78 -14.26 -3.68 -1.80
CA ARG A 78 -14.79 -4.49 -2.91
C ARG A 78 -16.22 -4.12 -3.23
N PRO A 79 -16.66 -4.33 -4.49
CA PRO A 79 -18.07 -4.17 -4.86
C PRO A 79 -18.99 -4.99 -3.96
N GLY A 80 -20.15 -4.43 -3.60
CA GLY A 80 -21.14 -5.10 -2.78
C GLY A 80 -20.79 -5.26 -1.30
N ARG A 81 -19.67 -4.70 -0.82
CA ARG A 81 -19.29 -4.68 0.59
C ARG A 81 -19.25 -3.25 1.13
N SER A 82 -19.51 -3.10 2.43
CA SER A 82 -19.18 -1.84 3.12
C SER A 82 -17.69 -1.80 3.45
N ALA A 83 -17.14 -0.61 3.62
CA ALA A 83 -15.75 -0.44 4.07
C ALA A 83 -15.47 -1.16 5.40
N ALA A 84 -16.42 -1.11 6.34
CA ALA A 84 -16.32 -1.78 7.63
C ALA A 84 -16.25 -3.32 7.55
N ASN A 85 -16.79 -3.92 6.48
CA ASN A 85 -16.83 -5.37 6.26
C ASN A 85 -15.90 -5.84 5.13
N ASP A 86 -14.97 -4.99 4.71
CA ASP A 86 -14.00 -5.36 3.68
C ASP A 86 -12.73 -5.93 4.30
N PRO A 87 -12.39 -7.21 4.02
CA PRO A 87 -11.20 -7.84 4.60
C PRO A 87 -9.89 -7.18 4.17
N GLY A 88 -9.82 -6.62 2.96
CA GLY A 88 -8.64 -5.94 2.47
C GLY A 88 -8.37 -4.64 3.22
N LEU A 89 -9.41 -3.82 3.42
CA LEU A 89 -9.31 -2.60 4.24
C LEU A 89 -9.01 -2.94 5.71
N ARG A 90 -9.61 -4.01 6.22
CA ARG A 90 -9.35 -4.47 7.58
C ARG A 90 -7.88 -4.85 7.77
N ALA A 91 -7.30 -5.61 6.85
CA ALA A 91 -5.89 -5.99 6.91
C ALA A 91 -4.96 -4.76 6.90
N VAL A 92 -5.29 -3.72 6.13
CA VAL A 92 -4.54 -2.46 6.11
C VAL A 92 -4.64 -1.73 7.46
N ILE A 93 -5.82 -1.68 8.08
CA ILE A 93 -6.00 -1.07 9.41
C ILE A 93 -5.25 -1.86 10.48
N ASP A 94 -5.34 -3.19 10.44
CA ASP A 94 -4.72 -4.08 11.44
C ASP A 94 -3.17 -4.14 11.29
N SER A 95 -2.59 -3.60 10.22
CA SER A 95 -1.13 -3.49 10.05
C SER A 95 -0.47 -2.49 11.01
N ASP A 96 -1.26 -1.71 11.72
CA ASP A 96 -0.83 -0.74 12.76
C ASP A 96 0.22 0.29 12.30
N VAL A 97 0.24 0.61 11.00
CA VAL A 97 1.06 1.68 10.46
C VAL A 97 0.30 3.02 10.50
N THR A 98 1.04 4.12 10.56
CA THR A 98 0.46 5.46 10.61
C THR A 98 0.05 6.01 9.24
N THR A 99 0.53 5.42 8.19
CA THR A 99 0.31 5.88 6.80
C THR A 99 -0.18 4.75 5.93
N VAL A 100 -1.20 5.00 5.13
CA VAL A 100 -1.72 4.04 4.16
C VAL A 100 -1.83 4.67 2.77
N CYS A 101 -1.68 3.85 1.74
CA CYS A 101 -1.90 4.22 0.35
C CYS A 101 -3.02 3.34 -0.21
N LEU A 102 -4.17 3.94 -0.49
CA LEU A 102 -5.29 3.23 -1.11
C LEU A 102 -5.38 3.57 -2.60
N VAL A 103 -5.53 2.54 -3.43
CA VAL A 103 -5.67 2.68 -4.87
C VAL A 103 -7.10 2.39 -5.31
N GLY A 104 -7.76 3.42 -5.86
CA GLY A 104 -9.00 3.30 -6.61
C GLY A 104 -8.73 3.25 -8.11
N LYS A 105 -9.61 2.59 -8.87
CA LYS A 105 -9.49 2.57 -10.33
C LYS A 105 -9.93 3.93 -10.92
N ALA A 106 -9.08 4.51 -11.76
CA ALA A 106 -9.32 5.79 -12.44
C ALA A 106 -9.68 5.63 -13.92
N SER A 107 -9.39 4.46 -14.53
CA SER A 107 -9.70 4.17 -15.93
C SER A 107 -11.10 3.56 -16.05
N ALA A 108 -11.94 4.15 -16.90
CA ALA A 108 -13.26 3.60 -17.23
C ALA A 108 -13.18 2.15 -17.73
N PHE A 109 -12.18 1.83 -18.54
CA PHE A 109 -11.94 0.46 -19.01
C PHE A 109 -11.70 -0.50 -17.84
N HIS A 110 -10.84 -0.13 -16.88
CA HIS A 110 -10.58 -0.99 -15.72
C HIS A 110 -11.82 -1.14 -14.83
N VAL A 111 -12.62 -0.09 -14.67
CA VAL A 111 -13.86 -0.14 -13.88
C VAL A 111 -14.87 -1.10 -14.53
N GLU A 112 -15.10 -0.95 -15.82
CA GLU A 112 -16.14 -1.68 -16.54
C GLU A 112 -15.71 -3.11 -16.90
N GLN A 113 -14.46 -3.32 -17.32
CA GLN A 113 -13.97 -4.61 -17.83
C GLN A 113 -13.23 -5.46 -16.80
N VAL A 114 -12.58 -4.84 -15.81
CA VAL A 114 -11.82 -5.58 -14.79
C VAL A 114 -12.63 -5.73 -13.51
N LEU A 115 -13.22 -4.65 -12.99
CA LEU A 115 -14.06 -4.72 -11.80
C LEU A 115 -15.49 -5.17 -12.11
N ASN A 116 -15.93 -5.08 -13.36
CA ASN A 116 -17.28 -5.41 -13.82
C ASN A 116 -18.38 -4.68 -13.01
N ILE A 117 -18.16 -3.39 -12.80
CA ILE A 117 -19.08 -2.48 -12.10
C ILE A 117 -19.30 -1.22 -12.93
N ASP A 118 -20.32 -0.46 -12.58
CA ASP A 118 -20.52 0.87 -13.16
C ASP A 118 -19.63 1.92 -12.48
N ARG A 119 -19.54 3.10 -13.10
CA ARG A 119 -18.69 4.20 -12.62
C ARG A 119 -19.19 4.79 -11.32
N GLN A 120 -20.50 4.75 -11.05
CA GLN A 120 -21.10 5.29 -9.82
C GLN A 120 -20.71 4.42 -8.63
N GLU A 121 -20.75 3.09 -8.78
CA GLU A 121 -20.25 2.17 -7.74
C GLU A 121 -18.77 2.37 -7.48
N ASN A 122 -17.94 2.54 -8.53
CA ASN A 122 -16.51 2.83 -8.34
C ASN A 122 -16.28 4.12 -7.54
N LEU A 123 -17.02 5.19 -7.84
CA LEU A 123 -16.92 6.44 -7.09
C LEU A 123 -17.38 6.27 -5.64
N ALA A 124 -18.42 5.47 -5.41
CA ALA A 124 -18.87 5.14 -4.06
C ALA A 124 -17.82 4.33 -3.30
N MET A 125 -17.18 3.34 -3.93
CA MET A 125 -16.08 2.57 -3.35
C MET A 125 -14.92 3.48 -2.92
N ILE A 126 -14.52 4.43 -3.77
CA ILE A 126 -13.45 5.38 -3.44
C ILE A 126 -13.84 6.29 -2.27
N ARG A 127 -15.06 6.81 -2.28
CA ARG A 127 -15.55 7.71 -1.23
C ARG A 127 -15.69 7.02 0.12
N ASP A 128 -16.14 5.76 0.13
CA ASP A 128 -16.45 5.03 1.35
C ASP A 128 -15.19 4.44 2.02
N SER A 129 -14.10 4.26 1.25
CA SER A 129 -12.83 3.70 1.75
C SER A 129 -11.94 4.76 2.36
#